data_737a0eae016aa3ee209abf41aedd6743
#
_entry.id   737a0eae016aa3ee209abf41aedd6743
#
_cell.length_a   1.000
_cell.length_b   1.000
_cell.length_c   1.000
_cell.angle_alpha   90.00
_cell.angle_beta   90.00
_cell.angle_gamma   90.00
#
_symmetry.space_group_name_H-M   'P 1'
#
loop_
_entity.id
_entity.type
_entity.pdbx_description
1 polymer ?
#
loop_
_entity_poly.entity_id
_entity_poly.type
_entity_poly.pdbx_seq_one_letter_code
_entity_poly.pdbx_strand_id
1 'polypeptide(L)'
;LKLGPTNSGPVASCIHGIGHGVASFYATSDLEKALVTCRKLTSGNEYCFDGVFMEFVRSAPISFFKSDDPYYPCNSLEKKYGYSYSSSCGRNQSSLLMSRFNMGFDEVVGICLSSRSKPFKESCFDALGFSLASSGDVNQIIAGCQKMQMPEYINKCAKAAAGELVFQEIPGWPEKSKEVCNAFEKSQECLQNVDRLI
;
A
#
# COMPACT_ATOMS: atom_id res chain seq x y z
N LEU A 1 -1.06 29.91 -5.05
CA LEU A 1 -1.49 28.62 -4.50
C LEU A 1 -0.56 28.29 -3.32
N LYS A 2 -1.03 28.42 -2.06
CA LYS A 2 -0.30 27.88 -0.92
C LYS A 2 -0.46 26.35 -1.02
N LEU A 3 0.61 25.68 -1.40
CA LEU A 3 0.68 24.24 -1.29
C LEU A 3 0.61 23.88 0.20
N GLY A 4 -0.28 22.99 0.57
CA GLY A 4 -0.36 22.46 1.92
C GLY A 4 0.91 21.67 2.31
N PRO A 5 1.00 21.19 3.55
CA PRO A 5 2.13 20.35 3.97
C PRO A 5 2.29 19.14 3.07
N THR A 6 3.52 18.61 2.94
CA THR A 6 3.82 17.47 2.05
C THR A 6 3.02 16.20 2.35
N ASN A 7 2.44 16.08 3.53
CA ASN A 7 1.54 15.00 3.94
C ASN A 7 0.05 15.29 3.67
N SER A 8 -0.29 16.40 3.01
CA SER A 8 -1.66 16.71 2.61
C SER A 8 -1.97 16.13 1.22
N GLY A 9 -3.23 15.80 0.98
CA GLY A 9 -3.70 15.12 -0.22
C GLY A 9 -3.14 15.66 -1.55
N PRO A 10 -3.33 16.96 -1.91
CA PRO A 10 -2.87 17.47 -3.19
C PRO A 10 -1.35 17.40 -3.40
N VAL A 11 -0.57 17.67 -2.35
CA VAL A 11 0.90 17.62 -2.43
C VAL A 11 1.39 16.19 -2.49
N ALA A 12 0.83 15.31 -1.66
CA ALA A 12 1.16 13.88 -1.67
C ALA A 12 0.85 13.26 -3.05
N SER A 13 -0.30 13.57 -3.63
CA SER A 13 -0.70 13.09 -4.97
C SER A 13 0.24 13.61 -6.07
N CYS A 14 0.65 14.88 -6.00
CA CYS A 14 1.62 15.45 -6.94
C CYS A 14 2.98 14.71 -6.85
N ILE A 15 3.50 14.53 -5.63
CA ILE A 15 4.77 13.82 -5.41
C ILE A 15 4.68 12.35 -5.86
N HIS A 16 3.54 11.69 -5.62
CA HIS A 16 3.27 10.35 -6.12
C HIS A 16 3.30 10.31 -7.66
N GLY A 17 2.67 11.27 -8.32
CA GLY A 17 2.71 11.44 -9.78
C GLY A 17 4.13 11.65 -10.32
N ILE A 18 4.99 12.37 -9.61
CA ILE A 18 6.42 12.49 -9.93
C ILE A 18 7.07 11.10 -9.94
N GLY A 19 6.74 10.24 -8.98
CA GLY A 19 7.22 8.86 -8.92
C GLY A 19 6.90 8.07 -10.17
N HIS A 20 5.66 8.13 -10.67
CA HIS A 20 5.27 7.53 -11.95
C HIS A 20 6.10 8.06 -13.12
N GLY A 21 6.27 9.38 -13.21
CA GLY A 21 7.07 10.01 -14.27
C GLY A 21 8.53 9.58 -14.23
N VAL A 22 9.12 9.50 -13.04
CA VAL A 22 10.51 9.03 -12.85
C VAL A 22 10.66 7.57 -13.26
N ALA A 23 9.74 6.68 -12.87
CA ALA A 23 9.77 5.28 -13.26
C ALA A 23 9.63 5.11 -14.78
N SER A 24 8.70 5.85 -15.39
CA SER A 24 8.51 5.84 -16.85
C SER A 24 9.73 6.37 -17.61
N PHE A 25 10.41 7.40 -17.07
CA PHE A 25 11.64 7.94 -17.65
C PHE A 25 12.75 6.89 -17.71
N TYR A 26 12.90 6.06 -16.70
CA TYR A 26 13.86 4.94 -16.69
C TYR A 26 13.30 3.68 -17.38
N ALA A 27 12.19 3.80 -18.12
CA ALA A 27 11.53 2.75 -18.90
C ALA A 27 11.22 1.47 -18.05
N THR A 28 10.99 1.65 -16.77
CA THR A 28 10.76 0.57 -15.79
C THR A 28 11.83 -0.52 -15.73
N SER A 29 12.97 -0.30 -16.40
CA SER A 29 14.10 -1.25 -16.42
C SER A 29 15.11 -1.01 -15.29
N ASP A 30 15.10 0.16 -14.66
CA ASP A 30 16.07 0.55 -13.63
C ASP A 30 15.36 1.11 -12.39
N LEU A 31 14.72 0.21 -11.66
CA LEU A 31 14.02 0.52 -10.42
C LEU A 31 14.91 1.28 -9.42
N GLU A 32 16.18 0.87 -9.29
CA GLU A 32 17.09 1.49 -8.32
C GLU A 32 17.37 2.95 -8.66
N LYS A 33 17.62 3.28 -9.94
CA LYS A 33 17.83 4.67 -10.34
C LYS A 33 16.59 5.53 -10.10
N ALA A 34 15.41 4.99 -10.36
CA ALA A 34 14.16 5.70 -10.09
C ALA A 34 14.03 6.02 -8.59
N LEU A 35 14.26 5.03 -7.72
CA LEU A 35 14.19 5.21 -6.27
C LEU A 35 15.25 6.21 -5.75
N VAL A 36 16.49 6.11 -6.23
CA VAL A 36 17.57 7.05 -5.88
C VAL A 36 17.25 8.47 -6.36
N THR A 37 16.55 8.62 -7.49
CA THR A 37 16.10 9.93 -7.97
C THR A 37 15.05 10.53 -7.03
N CYS A 38 14.08 9.75 -6.56
CA CYS A 38 13.10 10.18 -5.55
C CYS A 38 13.76 10.61 -4.22
N ARG A 39 14.89 10.02 -3.82
CA ARG A 39 15.63 10.40 -2.61
C ARG A 39 16.16 11.85 -2.63
N LYS A 40 16.26 12.46 -3.80
CA LYS A 40 16.70 13.87 -3.93
C LYS A 40 15.63 14.86 -3.52
N LEU A 41 14.39 14.43 -3.33
CA LEU A 41 13.34 15.27 -2.77
C LEU A 41 13.67 15.58 -1.30
N THR A 42 13.43 16.82 -0.89
CA THR A 42 13.70 17.27 0.49
C THR A 42 12.68 16.74 1.51
N SER A 43 11.49 16.37 1.04
CA SER A 43 10.39 15.83 1.86
C SER A 43 9.38 15.06 1.00
N GLY A 44 8.61 14.16 1.60
CA GLY A 44 7.55 13.38 0.92
C GLY A 44 8.09 12.36 -0.07
N ASN A 45 9.36 11.98 0.03
CA ASN A 45 9.98 11.02 -0.87
C ASN A 45 9.33 9.63 -0.81
N GLU A 46 8.67 9.28 0.30
CA GLU A 46 7.85 8.08 0.43
C GLU A 46 6.71 8.02 -0.58
N TYR A 47 6.06 9.16 -0.89
CA TYR A 47 5.02 9.21 -1.94
C TYR A 47 5.60 9.00 -3.33
N CYS A 48 6.81 9.54 -3.57
CA CYS A 48 7.54 9.31 -4.82
C CYS A 48 7.91 7.82 -4.96
N PHE A 49 8.36 7.18 -3.89
CA PHE A 49 8.66 5.74 -3.90
C PHE A 49 7.41 4.91 -4.21
N ASP A 50 6.26 5.26 -3.61
CA ASP A 50 4.99 4.59 -3.91
C ASP A 50 4.64 4.69 -5.39
N GLY A 51 4.75 5.88 -6.00
CA GLY A 51 4.52 6.08 -7.42
C GLY A 51 5.48 5.28 -8.30
N VAL A 52 6.76 5.22 -7.92
CA VAL A 52 7.77 4.40 -8.62
C VAL A 52 7.40 2.92 -8.57
N PHE A 53 7.09 2.39 -7.38
CA PHE A 53 6.74 0.97 -7.26
C PHE A 53 5.43 0.63 -7.96
N MET A 54 4.42 1.50 -7.87
CA MET A 54 3.14 1.29 -8.56
C MET A 54 3.34 1.21 -10.07
N GLU A 55 4.09 2.15 -10.65
CA GLU A 55 4.39 2.12 -12.09
C GLU A 55 5.20 0.89 -12.47
N PHE A 56 6.18 0.54 -11.65
CA PHE A 56 7.02 -0.63 -11.87
C PHE A 56 6.23 -1.93 -11.85
N VAL A 57 5.34 -2.11 -10.88
CA VAL A 57 4.44 -3.28 -10.80
C VAL A 57 3.52 -3.36 -12.04
N ARG A 58 3.03 -2.23 -12.54
CA ARG A 58 2.16 -2.19 -13.72
C ARG A 58 2.88 -2.50 -15.01
N SER A 59 4.05 -1.92 -15.22
CA SER A 59 4.65 -1.74 -16.54
C SER A 59 5.92 -2.57 -16.77
N ALA A 60 6.62 -3.01 -15.71
CA ALA A 60 7.82 -3.82 -15.88
C ALA A 60 7.49 -5.20 -16.50
N PRO A 61 8.38 -5.75 -17.34
CA PRO A 61 8.21 -7.11 -17.83
C PRO A 61 8.05 -8.12 -16.71
N ILE A 62 7.18 -9.12 -16.88
CA ILE A 62 6.97 -10.14 -15.84
C ILE A 62 8.25 -10.91 -15.50
N SER A 63 9.14 -11.05 -16.47
CA SER A 63 10.45 -11.68 -16.30
C SER A 63 11.40 -10.95 -15.35
N PHE A 64 11.11 -9.68 -15.01
CA PHE A 64 11.85 -8.96 -13.98
C PHE A 64 11.54 -9.51 -12.58
N PHE A 65 10.32 -9.94 -12.36
CA PHE A 65 9.89 -10.48 -11.07
C PHE A 65 10.23 -11.96 -10.96
N LYS A 66 10.34 -12.46 -9.75
CA LYS A 66 10.66 -13.85 -9.46
C LYS A 66 9.42 -14.56 -8.92
N SER A 67 8.91 -15.54 -9.65
CA SER A 67 7.73 -16.31 -9.22
C SER A 67 8.01 -17.19 -7.99
N ASP A 68 9.27 -17.55 -7.78
CA ASP A 68 9.75 -18.37 -6.65
C ASP A 68 10.19 -17.55 -5.43
N ASP A 69 10.26 -16.21 -5.57
CA ASP A 69 10.59 -15.30 -4.47
C ASP A 69 9.52 -14.19 -4.37
N PRO A 70 8.45 -14.40 -3.57
CA PRO A 70 7.36 -13.44 -3.44
C PRO A 70 7.76 -12.13 -2.77
N TYR A 71 8.99 -12.02 -2.26
CA TYR A 71 9.53 -10.81 -1.65
C TYR A 71 10.46 -10.03 -2.59
N TYR A 72 10.77 -10.55 -3.76
CA TYR A 72 11.58 -9.82 -4.75
C TYR A 72 10.73 -8.76 -5.47
N PRO A 73 11.21 -7.50 -5.63
CA PRO A 73 12.57 -7.00 -5.36
C PRO A 73 12.77 -6.44 -3.94
N CYS A 74 11.77 -6.43 -3.08
CA CYS A 74 11.78 -5.75 -1.78
C CYS A 74 12.91 -6.25 -0.87
N ASN A 75 13.10 -7.56 -0.79
CA ASN A 75 14.17 -8.17 0.01
C ASN A 75 15.59 -7.81 -0.48
N SER A 76 15.76 -7.63 -1.79
CA SER A 76 17.03 -7.22 -2.39
C SER A 76 17.34 -5.76 -2.10
N LEU A 77 16.33 -4.89 -2.17
CA LEU A 77 16.42 -3.48 -1.84
C LEU A 77 16.70 -3.27 -0.34
N GLU A 78 16.05 -4.06 0.52
CA GLU A 78 16.26 -4.01 1.97
C GLU A 78 17.70 -4.40 2.36
N LYS A 79 18.28 -5.42 1.73
CA LYS A 79 19.68 -5.79 1.93
C LYS A 79 20.65 -4.67 1.56
N LYS A 80 20.34 -3.90 0.52
CA LYS A 80 21.23 -2.85 -0.01
C LYS A 80 21.03 -1.49 0.67
N TYR A 81 19.80 -1.14 1.04
CA TYR A 81 19.41 0.20 1.47
C TYR A 81 18.74 0.25 2.85
N GLY A 82 18.74 -0.88 3.57
CA GLY A 82 17.96 -1.01 4.80
C GLY A 82 16.47 -0.85 4.52
N TYR A 83 15.71 -0.39 5.52
CA TYR A 83 14.25 -0.29 5.42
C TYR A 83 13.72 0.90 4.61
N SER A 84 14.60 1.68 3.95
CA SER A 84 14.22 2.95 3.29
C SER A 84 13.07 2.81 2.28
N TYR A 85 12.93 1.65 1.67
CA TYR A 85 11.92 1.40 0.64
C TYR A 85 10.89 0.33 1.03
N SER A 86 11.07 -0.30 2.20
CA SER A 86 10.31 -1.51 2.55
C SER A 86 8.80 -1.27 2.63
N SER A 87 8.37 -0.10 3.12
CA SER A 87 6.94 0.24 3.19
C SER A 87 6.32 0.40 1.82
N SER A 88 6.91 1.22 0.95
CA SER A 88 6.37 1.44 -0.40
C SER A 88 6.44 0.18 -1.25
N CYS A 89 7.51 -0.61 -1.09
CA CYS A 89 7.65 -1.89 -1.76
C CYS A 89 6.59 -2.88 -1.30
N GLY A 90 6.41 -3.06 0.03
CA GLY A 90 5.43 -3.98 0.60
C GLY A 90 4.00 -3.65 0.22
N ARG A 91 3.65 -2.36 0.14
CA ARG A 91 2.33 -1.90 -0.33
C ARG A 91 2.04 -2.36 -1.75
N ASN A 92 3.00 -2.22 -2.64
CA ASN A 92 2.81 -2.56 -4.04
C ASN A 92 3.00 -4.06 -4.34
N GLN A 93 3.71 -4.78 -3.47
CA GLN A 93 3.98 -6.21 -3.64
C GLN A 93 2.70 -7.05 -3.59
N SER A 94 1.75 -6.75 -2.71
CA SER A 94 0.46 -7.46 -2.65
C SER A 94 -0.31 -7.33 -3.97
N SER A 95 -0.31 -6.14 -4.57
CA SER A 95 -0.92 -5.91 -5.88
C SER A 95 -0.22 -6.72 -6.98
N LEU A 96 1.12 -6.78 -6.99
CA LEU A 96 1.88 -7.62 -7.91
C LEU A 96 1.47 -9.09 -7.80
N LEU A 97 1.46 -9.62 -6.58
CA LEU A 97 1.15 -11.03 -6.33
C LEU A 97 -0.26 -11.40 -6.77
N MET A 98 -1.25 -10.57 -6.45
CA MET A 98 -2.64 -10.82 -6.83
C MET A 98 -2.89 -10.59 -8.33
N SER A 99 -2.42 -9.46 -8.89
CA SER A 99 -2.81 -9.07 -10.25
C SER A 99 -1.95 -9.68 -11.35
N ARG A 100 -0.67 -9.94 -11.10
CA ARG A 100 0.26 -10.43 -12.11
C ARG A 100 0.69 -11.89 -11.95
N PHE A 101 0.72 -12.39 -10.70
CA PHE A 101 0.94 -13.80 -10.41
C PHE A 101 -0.35 -14.57 -10.15
N ASN A 102 -1.50 -13.88 -10.15
CA ASN A 102 -2.82 -14.48 -9.97
C ASN A 102 -2.94 -15.28 -8.64
N MET A 103 -2.24 -14.82 -7.61
CA MET A 103 -2.31 -15.45 -6.29
C MET A 103 -3.61 -15.08 -5.58
N GLY A 104 -4.19 -16.02 -4.85
CA GLY A 104 -5.39 -15.81 -4.06
C GLY A 104 -5.12 -14.90 -2.84
N PHE A 105 -6.16 -14.21 -2.36
CA PHE A 105 -6.07 -13.32 -1.20
C PHE A 105 -5.43 -14.00 0.02
N ASP A 106 -5.87 -15.22 0.35
CA ASP A 106 -5.38 -15.96 1.52
C ASP A 106 -3.90 -16.35 1.38
N GLU A 107 -3.46 -16.65 0.17
CA GLU A 107 -2.06 -16.93 -0.14
C GLU A 107 -1.19 -15.69 0.09
N VAL A 108 -1.65 -14.52 -0.37
CA VAL A 108 -0.95 -13.25 -0.16
C VAL A 108 -0.93 -12.86 1.32
N VAL A 109 -2.01 -13.09 2.07
CA VAL A 109 -2.02 -12.94 3.54
C VAL A 109 -0.92 -13.79 4.18
N GLY A 110 -0.79 -15.05 3.79
CA GLY A 110 0.26 -15.95 4.28
C GLY A 110 1.67 -15.44 3.99
N ILE A 111 1.89 -14.90 2.79
CA ILE A 111 3.17 -14.26 2.40
C ILE A 111 3.46 -13.04 3.28
N CYS A 112 2.47 -12.14 3.48
CA CYS A 112 2.64 -10.98 4.36
C CYS A 112 2.98 -11.41 5.78
N LEU A 113 2.28 -12.39 6.35
CA LEU A 113 2.53 -12.93 7.70
C LEU A 113 3.94 -13.51 7.84
N SER A 114 4.45 -14.17 6.81
CA SER A 114 5.76 -14.84 6.82
C SER A 114 6.93 -13.91 6.60
N SER A 115 6.71 -12.64 6.21
CA SER A 115 7.79 -11.67 6.02
C SER A 115 8.53 -11.42 7.33
N ARG A 116 9.86 -11.27 7.26
CA ARG A 116 10.70 -10.86 8.39
C ARG A 116 10.82 -9.34 8.52
N SER A 117 10.52 -8.61 7.47
CA SER A 117 10.56 -7.15 7.45
C SER A 117 9.26 -6.59 8.04
N LYS A 118 9.34 -5.94 9.21
CA LYS A 118 8.17 -5.32 9.84
C LYS A 118 7.56 -4.22 8.96
N PRO A 119 8.34 -3.26 8.38
CA PRO A 119 7.77 -2.23 7.51
C PRO A 119 7.09 -2.80 6.26
N PHE A 120 7.67 -3.84 5.64
CA PHE A 120 7.05 -4.55 4.53
C PHE A 120 5.71 -5.16 4.96
N LYS A 121 5.73 -5.93 6.06
CA LYS A 121 4.54 -6.62 6.58
C LYS A 121 3.40 -5.67 6.84
N GLU A 122 3.66 -4.58 7.56
CA GLU A 122 2.66 -3.57 7.89
C GLU A 122 2.02 -2.96 6.64
N SER A 123 2.83 -2.58 5.67
CA SER A 123 2.33 -1.97 4.42
C SER A 123 1.65 -2.97 3.50
N CYS A 124 2.03 -4.25 3.56
CA CYS A 124 1.33 -5.32 2.87
C CYS A 124 -0.11 -5.46 3.38
N PHE A 125 -0.32 -5.39 4.71
CA PHE A 125 -1.66 -5.44 5.28
C PHE A 125 -2.49 -4.17 5.03
N ASP A 126 -1.87 -2.99 5.01
CA ASP A 126 -2.53 -1.77 4.55
C ASP A 126 -3.07 -1.94 3.11
N ALA A 127 -2.22 -2.45 2.21
CA ALA A 127 -2.59 -2.65 0.80
C ALA A 127 -3.69 -3.71 0.61
N LEU A 128 -3.69 -4.77 1.41
CA LEU A 128 -4.78 -5.74 1.41
C LEU A 128 -6.10 -5.11 1.87
N GLY A 129 -6.06 -4.20 2.85
CA GLY A 129 -7.22 -3.40 3.25
C GLY A 129 -7.76 -2.53 2.11
N PHE A 130 -6.89 -1.83 1.38
CA PHE A 130 -7.28 -1.06 0.18
C PHE A 130 -7.94 -1.96 -0.87
N SER A 131 -7.36 -3.15 -1.11
CA SER A 131 -7.92 -4.10 -2.07
C SER A 131 -9.32 -4.58 -1.70
N LEU A 132 -9.55 -4.88 -0.41
CA LEU A 132 -10.88 -5.30 0.08
C LEU A 132 -11.93 -4.19 -0.07
N ALA A 133 -11.55 -2.94 0.16
CA ALA A 133 -12.46 -1.79 0.07
C ALA A 133 -13.07 -1.62 -1.32
N SER A 134 -12.38 -2.04 -2.38
CA SER A 134 -12.88 -1.92 -3.76
C SER A 134 -14.19 -2.67 -4.01
N SER A 135 -14.52 -3.69 -3.20
CA SER A 135 -15.80 -4.39 -3.26
C SER A 135 -16.96 -3.55 -2.74
N GLY A 136 -16.70 -2.59 -1.84
CA GLY A 136 -17.72 -1.83 -1.11
C GLY A 136 -18.62 -2.67 -0.18
N ASP A 137 -18.30 -3.96 0.02
CA ASP A 137 -19.02 -4.88 0.89
C ASP A 137 -18.35 -4.95 2.26
N VAL A 138 -19.00 -4.38 3.27
CA VAL A 138 -18.48 -4.30 4.65
C VAL A 138 -18.23 -5.69 5.23
N ASN A 139 -19.09 -6.67 4.98
CA ASN A 139 -18.92 -8.03 5.49
C ASN A 139 -17.67 -8.70 4.90
N GLN A 140 -17.44 -8.52 3.60
CA GLN A 140 -16.23 -9.02 2.94
C GLN A 140 -14.97 -8.34 3.49
N ILE A 141 -15.02 -7.03 3.73
CA ILE A 141 -13.91 -6.27 4.31
C ILE A 141 -13.58 -6.81 5.71
N ILE A 142 -14.59 -6.93 6.58
CA ILE A 142 -14.42 -7.43 7.95
C ILE A 142 -13.85 -8.87 7.93
N ALA A 143 -14.47 -9.77 7.18
CA ALA A 143 -14.01 -11.16 7.08
C ALA A 143 -12.60 -11.26 6.50
N GLY A 144 -12.26 -10.43 5.51
CA GLY A 144 -10.93 -10.37 4.91
C GLY A 144 -9.87 -9.88 5.92
N CYS A 145 -10.15 -8.80 6.65
CA CYS A 145 -9.21 -8.27 7.64
C CYS A 145 -9.00 -9.26 8.81
N GLN A 146 -10.00 -10.00 9.22
CA GLN A 146 -9.87 -11.03 10.27
C GLN A 146 -8.84 -12.12 9.93
N LYS A 147 -8.59 -12.39 8.64
CA LYS A 147 -7.57 -13.35 8.20
C LYS A 147 -6.13 -12.96 8.53
N MET A 148 -5.89 -11.70 8.92
CA MET A 148 -4.55 -11.21 9.31
C MET A 148 -4.05 -11.79 10.65
N GLN A 149 -4.88 -12.52 11.40
CA GLN A 149 -4.60 -13.28 12.62
C GLN A 149 -4.18 -12.45 13.83
N MET A 150 -3.38 -11.40 13.67
CA MET A 150 -2.88 -10.57 14.78
C MET A 150 -3.69 -9.27 14.88
N PRO A 151 -4.14 -8.88 16.08
CA PRO A 151 -4.94 -7.66 16.29
C PRO A 151 -4.30 -6.40 15.68
N GLU A 152 -2.97 -6.28 15.74
CA GLU A 152 -2.23 -5.16 15.13
C GLU A 152 -2.47 -5.08 13.62
N TYR A 153 -2.39 -6.20 12.90
CA TYR A 153 -2.54 -6.23 11.45
C TYR A 153 -4.00 -6.19 11.01
N ILE A 154 -4.90 -6.78 11.80
CA ILE A 154 -6.35 -6.64 11.61
C ILE A 154 -6.74 -5.17 11.64
N ASN A 155 -6.29 -4.42 12.66
CA ASN A 155 -6.58 -3.00 12.79
C ASN A 155 -5.96 -2.16 11.65
N LYS A 156 -4.76 -2.51 11.18
CA LYS A 156 -4.16 -1.85 10.00
C LYS A 156 -5.01 -2.05 8.75
N CYS A 157 -5.39 -3.28 8.46
CA CYS A 157 -6.26 -3.62 7.34
C CYS A 157 -7.59 -2.84 7.42
N ALA A 158 -8.25 -2.87 8.57
CA ALA A 158 -9.53 -2.18 8.78
C ALA A 158 -9.42 -0.67 8.58
N LYS A 159 -8.38 -0.04 9.14
CA LYS A 159 -8.11 1.39 9.00
C LYS A 159 -7.83 1.77 7.55
N ALA A 160 -7.05 0.96 6.84
CA ALA A 160 -6.76 1.17 5.44
C ALA A 160 -8.03 1.02 4.57
N ALA A 161 -8.82 -0.03 4.80
CA ALA A 161 -10.07 -0.24 4.08
C ALA A 161 -11.09 0.88 4.35
N ALA A 162 -11.29 1.29 5.61
CA ALA A 162 -12.19 2.38 5.96
C ALA A 162 -11.76 3.71 5.31
N GLY A 163 -10.46 4.01 5.29
CA GLY A 163 -9.93 5.18 4.62
C GLY A 163 -10.12 5.14 3.10
N GLU A 164 -9.97 3.98 2.50
CA GLU A 164 -10.15 3.81 1.05
C GLU A 164 -11.61 3.95 0.62
N LEU A 165 -12.57 3.47 1.43
CA LEU A 165 -14.00 3.70 1.20
C LEU A 165 -14.32 5.21 1.11
N VAL A 166 -13.71 6.01 2.00
CA VAL A 166 -13.83 7.48 1.98
C VAL A 166 -13.17 8.07 0.74
N PHE A 167 -11.93 7.68 0.47
CA PHE A 167 -11.14 8.26 -0.62
C PHE A 167 -11.75 8.01 -1.99
N GLN A 168 -12.35 6.84 -2.20
CA GLN A 168 -13.02 6.49 -3.45
C GLN A 168 -14.50 6.89 -3.48
N GLU A 169 -15.01 7.52 -2.42
CA GLU A 169 -16.43 7.90 -2.31
C GLU A 169 -17.38 6.74 -2.64
N ILE A 170 -17.04 5.53 -2.20
CA ILE A 170 -17.87 4.33 -2.42
C ILE A 170 -19.29 4.57 -1.89
N PRO A 171 -20.36 4.30 -2.66
CA PRO A 171 -21.73 4.59 -2.23
C PRO A 171 -22.02 4.11 -0.80
N GLY A 172 -22.46 5.03 0.08
CA GLY A 172 -22.68 4.78 1.51
C GLY A 172 -21.40 4.75 2.35
N TRP A 173 -20.30 5.33 1.87
CA TRP A 173 -19.01 5.32 2.54
C TRP A 173 -19.03 5.87 3.98
N PRO A 174 -19.81 6.89 4.34
CA PRO A 174 -19.76 7.42 5.71
C PRO A 174 -20.17 6.37 6.75
N GLU A 175 -21.22 5.63 6.48
CA GLU A 175 -21.73 4.57 7.36
C GLU A 175 -20.86 3.32 7.26
N LYS A 176 -20.51 2.91 6.06
CA LYS A 176 -19.66 1.72 5.81
C LYS A 176 -18.30 1.84 6.48
N SER A 177 -17.63 3.00 6.37
CA SER A 177 -16.32 3.24 7.00
C SER A 177 -16.41 3.13 8.52
N LYS A 178 -17.45 3.70 9.13
CA LYS A 178 -17.70 3.60 10.57
C LYS A 178 -18.02 2.16 10.99
N GLU A 179 -18.79 1.44 10.20
CA GLU A 179 -19.11 0.03 10.46
C GLU A 179 -17.86 -0.84 10.43
N VAL A 180 -17.00 -0.68 9.42
CA VAL A 180 -15.69 -1.37 9.35
C VAL A 180 -14.84 -1.04 10.58
N CYS A 181 -14.74 0.24 10.97
CA CYS A 181 -13.96 0.62 12.15
C CYS A 181 -14.51 -0.02 13.44
N ASN A 182 -15.83 -0.01 13.63
CA ASN A 182 -16.48 -0.50 14.84
C ASN A 182 -16.44 -2.02 15.00
N ALA A 183 -16.16 -2.75 13.94
CA ALA A 183 -16.05 -4.21 13.98
C ALA A 183 -14.78 -4.71 14.71
N PHE A 184 -13.82 -3.83 15.07
CA PHE A 184 -12.52 -4.21 15.63
C PHE A 184 -12.16 -3.45 16.90
N GLU A 185 -11.22 -3.99 17.69
CA GLU A 185 -10.88 -3.50 19.02
C GLU A 185 -10.38 -2.04 19.06
N LYS A 186 -9.61 -1.60 18.06
CA LYS A 186 -9.08 -0.23 17.99
C LYS A 186 -9.96 0.70 17.16
N SER A 187 -11.27 0.60 17.31
CA SER A 187 -12.26 1.39 16.58
C SER A 187 -12.00 2.91 16.65
N GLN A 188 -11.59 3.43 17.78
CA GLN A 188 -11.34 4.86 17.97
C GLN A 188 -10.24 5.41 17.06
N GLU A 189 -9.11 4.70 16.92
CA GLU A 189 -8.02 5.12 16.02
C GLU A 189 -8.46 5.09 14.55
N CYS A 190 -9.23 4.07 14.18
CA CYS A 190 -9.80 3.94 12.84
C CYS A 190 -10.79 5.07 12.55
N LEU A 191 -11.73 5.36 13.46
CA LEU A 191 -12.71 6.44 13.34
C LEU A 191 -12.05 7.81 13.22
N GLN A 192 -11.04 8.11 14.05
CA GLN A 192 -10.27 9.35 13.96
C GLN A 192 -9.57 9.50 12.62
N ASN A 193 -9.13 8.39 12.01
CA ASN A 193 -8.55 8.44 10.67
C ASN A 193 -9.61 8.77 9.62
N VAL A 194 -10.78 8.18 9.70
CA VAL A 194 -11.92 8.49 8.82
C VAL A 194 -12.32 9.96 8.95
N ASP A 195 -12.48 10.47 10.18
CA ASP A 195 -12.86 11.86 10.45
C ASP A 195 -11.86 12.91 9.92
N ARG A 196 -10.58 12.54 9.77
CA ARG A 196 -9.55 13.43 9.19
C ARG A 196 -9.59 13.47 7.66
N LEU A 197 -10.24 12.52 7.03
CA LEU A 197 -10.34 12.43 5.56
C LEU A 197 -11.60 13.13 5.02
N ILE A 198 -12.53 13.47 5.89
CA ILE A 198 -13.76 14.25 5.63
C ILE A 198 -13.50 15.74 5.82
#